data_ccdcb33965187cd10dbb658f91d5f4aa
#
_entry.id   ccdcb33965187cd10dbb658f91d5f4aa
#
_cell.length_a   1.000
_cell.length_b   1.000
_cell.length_c   1.000
_cell.angle_alpha   90.00
_cell.angle_beta   90.00
_cell.angle_gamma   90.00
#
_symmetry.space_group_name_H-M   'P 1'
#
loop_
_entity.id
_entity.type
_entity.pdbx_description
1 polymer ?
#
loop_
_entity_poly.entity_id
_entity_poly.type
_entity_poly.pdbx_seq_one_letter_code
_entity_poly.pdbx_strand_id
1 'polypeptide(L)'
;MRKGDFTTLGATAHSDEEREENDFYATDPKALELFLDQTGIELRNVWECACGEGHLAKVLEQRGLLGRASDLIDRGYGQTESNFYDYSDIWDGDILTNPPYGDAMKFCKHALDCVDEGSKVIMLMRIQFLEGQRRKPFLLTNPPSMFM
;
A
#
# COMPACT_ATOMS: atom_id res chain seq x y z
N MET A 1 20.87 -29.02 15.55
CA MET A 1 19.56 -28.50 15.14
C MET A 1 19.58 -28.29 13.64
N ARG A 2 18.88 -29.07 12.90
CA ARG A 2 18.71 -28.85 11.48
C ARG A 2 18.08 -27.46 11.36
N LYS A 3 18.69 -26.57 10.58
CA LYS A 3 18.01 -25.37 10.11
C LYS A 3 16.83 -25.89 9.31
N GLY A 4 15.72 -25.92 10.05
CA GLY A 4 14.55 -26.62 9.64
C GLY A 4 14.11 -26.09 8.30
N ASP A 5 13.75 -26.91 7.79
CA ASP A 5 12.57 -27.15 7.01
C ASP A 5 11.34 -26.41 7.54
N PHE A 6 11.53 -25.16 7.91
CA PHE A 6 10.50 -24.16 7.88
C PHE A 6 10.42 -23.59 6.46
N THR A 7 10.22 -24.49 5.53
CA THR A 7 9.50 -24.11 4.34
C THR A 7 8.10 -23.78 4.82
N THR A 8 7.90 -22.55 5.19
CA THR A 8 6.54 -22.05 5.34
C THR A 8 5.81 -22.40 4.06
N LEU A 9 4.75 -23.14 4.21
CA LEU A 9 3.80 -23.39 3.13
C LEU A 9 3.49 -22.05 2.46
N GLY A 10 3.96 -21.87 1.23
CA GLY A 10 3.77 -20.65 0.48
C GLY A 10 5.03 -19.84 0.17
N ALA A 11 6.18 -20.12 0.78
CA ALA A 11 7.45 -19.59 0.32
C ALA A 11 7.98 -20.47 -0.81
N THR A 12 7.45 -20.30 -1.98
CA THR A 12 8.00 -20.92 -3.16
C THR A 12 9.14 -20.04 -3.70
N ALA A 13 10.17 -20.63 -4.27
CA ALA A 13 11.24 -19.93 -4.99
C ALA A 13 10.69 -18.98 -6.06
N HIS A 14 9.49 -19.20 -6.49
CA HIS A 14 8.71 -18.40 -7.40
C HIS A 14 8.40 -16.99 -6.86
N SER A 15 8.20 -16.87 -5.56
CA SER A 15 7.95 -15.58 -4.93
C SER A 15 9.22 -14.74 -4.76
N ASP A 16 10.39 -15.37 -4.81
CA ASP A 16 11.64 -14.66 -4.59
C ASP A 16 12.10 -13.92 -5.86
N GLU A 17 11.90 -14.50 -7.03
CA GLU A 17 12.16 -13.82 -8.30
C GLU A 17 11.22 -12.60 -8.51
N GLU A 18 9.96 -12.72 -8.15
CA GLU A 18 9.01 -11.62 -8.20
C GLU A 18 9.32 -10.52 -7.17
N ARG A 19 9.89 -10.87 -6.02
CA ARG A 19 10.33 -9.90 -5.01
C ARG A 19 11.52 -9.07 -5.48
N GLU A 20 12.39 -9.63 -6.28
CA GLU A 20 13.55 -8.94 -6.84
C GLU A 20 13.15 -7.85 -7.83
N GLU A 21 11.96 -7.92 -8.42
CA GLU A 21 11.41 -6.91 -9.31
C GLU A 21 10.69 -5.77 -8.55
N ASN A 22 11.40 -5.08 -7.65
CA ASN A 22 10.89 -3.94 -6.88
C ASN A 22 9.69 -4.26 -5.98
N ASP A 23 9.64 -5.48 -5.45
CA ASP A 23 8.58 -5.91 -4.52
C ASP A 23 7.15 -5.72 -5.07
N PHE A 24 6.99 -5.88 -6.39
CA PHE A 24 5.68 -5.72 -7.01
C PHE A 24 4.80 -6.94 -6.80
N TYR A 25 3.62 -6.72 -6.23
CA TYR A 25 2.56 -7.71 -6.07
C TYR A 25 1.24 -7.13 -6.55
N ALA A 26 0.66 -7.75 -7.56
CA ALA A 26 -0.66 -7.35 -8.04
C ALA A 26 -1.72 -7.64 -6.97
N THR A 27 -2.54 -6.63 -6.69
CA THR A 27 -3.65 -6.76 -5.74
C THR A 27 -4.94 -7.09 -6.48
N ASP A 28 -5.69 -8.06 -5.97
CA ASP A 28 -7.03 -8.34 -6.50
C ASP A 28 -7.94 -7.12 -6.26
N PRO A 29 -8.48 -6.51 -7.32
CA PRO A 29 -9.36 -5.35 -7.18
C PRO A 29 -10.61 -5.62 -6.35
N LYS A 30 -11.07 -6.87 -6.28
CA LYS A 30 -12.21 -7.27 -5.44
C LYS A 30 -11.96 -7.00 -3.95
N ALA A 31 -10.72 -7.10 -3.49
CA ALA A 31 -10.38 -6.80 -2.12
C ALA A 31 -10.71 -5.35 -1.77
N LEU A 32 -10.38 -4.43 -2.65
CA LEU A 32 -10.71 -3.01 -2.47
C LEU A 32 -12.21 -2.76 -2.60
N GLU A 33 -12.88 -3.37 -3.57
CA GLU A 33 -14.33 -3.23 -3.72
C GLU A 33 -15.07 -3.67 -2.48
N LEU A 34 -14.73 -4.84 -1.93
CA LEU A 34 -15.31 -5.35 -0.70
C LEU A 34 -15.05 -4.44 0.50
N PHE A 35 -13.81 -3.96 0.63
CA PHE A 35 -13.45 -3.03 1.69
C PHE A 35 -14.31 -1.76 1.64
N LEU A 36 -14.45 -1.14 0.48
CA LEU A 36 -15.25 0.07 0.31
C LEU A 36 -16.73 -0.18 0.59
N ASP A 37 -17.27 -1.31 0.12
CA ASP A 37 -18.69 -1.64 0.29
C ASP A 37 -19.02 -2.01 1.74
N GLN A 38 -18.16 -2.74 2.42
CA GLN A 38 -18.42 -3.19 3.79
C GLN A 38 -18.17 -2.12 4.84
N THR A 39 -17.19 -1.25 4.63
CA THR A 39 -16.86 -0.22 5.60
C THR A 39 -17.69 1.05 5.42
N GLY A 40 -18.16 1.32 4.21
CA GLY A 40 -18.81 2.58 3.88
C GLY A 40 -17.90 3.81 4.09
N ILE A 41 -16.58 3.61 4.13
CA ILE A 41 -15.63 4.70 4.35
C ILE A 41 -15.73 5.74 3.25
N GLU A 42 -15.78 7.00 3.64
CA GLU A 42 -15.80 8.11 2.70
C GLU A 42 -14.37 8.53 2.37
N LEU A 43 -14.04 8.49 1.08
CA LEU A 43 -12.75 8.88 0.54
C LEU A 43 -12.93 10.01 -0.46
N ARG A 44 -11.90 10.84 -0.59
CA ARG A 44 -11.87 11.91 -1.57
C ARG A 44 -10.48 12.07 -2.18
N ASN A 45 -10.44 12.39 -3.46
CA ASN A 45 -9.21 12.76 -4.17
C ASN A 45 -8.06 11.81 -3.80
N VAL A 46 -8.27 10.52 -4.01
CA VAL A 46 -7.35 9.47 -3.54
C VAL A 46 -6.11 9.40 -4.42
N TRP A 47 -4.96 9.40 -3.79
CA TRP A 47 -3.69 9.11 -4.46
C TRP A 47 -3.28 7.66 -4.21
N GLU A 48 -3.18 6.90 -5.30
CA GLU A 48 -2.54 5.59 -5.32
C GLU A 48 -1.06 5.78 -5.71
N CYS A 49 -0.17 5.76 -4.74
CA CYS A 49 1.21 6.19 -4.90
C CYS A 49 2.20 5.05 -5.23
N ALA A 50 1.72 3.83 -5.36
CA ALA A 50 2.43 2.66 -5.86
C ALA A 50 1.48 1.83 -6.74
N CYS A 51 0.98 2.46 -7.81
CA CYS A 51 -0.18 1.97 -8.53
C CYS A 51 0.06 0.71 -9.37
N GLY A 52 1.30 0.34 -9.64
CA GLY A 52 1.61 -0.84 -10.43
C GLY A 52 0.93 -0.81 -11.80
N GLU A 53 0.22 -1.86 -12.12
CA GLU A 53 -0.58 -1.98 -13.35
C GLU A 53 -1.97 -1.32 -13.24
N GLY A 54 -2.27 -0.69 -12.13
CA GLY A 54 -3.50 0.07 -11.94
C GLY A 54 -4.68 -0.71 -11.36
N HIS A 55 -4.46 -1.88 -10.77
CA HIS A 55 -5.55 -2.71 -10.25
C HIS A 55 -6.42 -1.99 -9.22
N LEU A 56 -5.83 -1.29 -8.26
CA LEU A 56 -6.57 -0.51 -7.27
C LEU A 56 -7.04 0.83 -7.84
N ALA A 57 -6.17 1.50 -8.59
CA ALA A 57 -6.47 2.81 -9.16
C ALA A 57 -7.68 2.79 -10.10
N LYS A 58 -7.85 1.72 -10.87
CA LYS A 58 -9.02 1.55 -11.75
C LYS A 58 -10.32 1.41 -10.97
N VAL A 59 -10.31 0.73 -9.83
CA VAL A 59 -11.49 0.66 -8.94
C VAL A 59 -11.81 2.05 -8.40
N LEU A 60 -10.82 2.78 -7.94
CA LEU A 60 -11.00 4.16 -7.45
C LEU A 60 -11.53 5.08 -8.54
N GLU A 61 -11.01 4.95 -9.76
CA GLU A 61 -11.48 5.74 -10.92
C GLU A 61 -12.93 5.44 -11.25
N GLN A 62 -13.33 4.18 -11.30
CA GLN A 62 -14.71 3.75 -11.57
C GLN A 62 -15.70 4.29 -10.53
N ARG A 63 -15.24 4.48 -9.30
CA ARG A 63 -16.04 5.05 -8.21
C ARG A 63 -15.95 6.57 -8.09
N GLY A 64 -15.23 7.21 -8.99
CA GLY A 64 -15.06 8.67 -8.97
C GLY A 64 -14.19 9.19 -7.83
N LEU A 65 -13.33 8.36 -7.27
CA LEU A 65 -12.52 8.65 -6.09
C LEU A 65 -11.06 8.97 -6.41
N LEU A 66 -10.56 8.56 -7.58
CA LEU A 66 -9.15 8.68 -7.95
C LEU A 66 -8.76 10.13 -8.23
N GLY A 67 -7.75 10.63 -7.50
CA GLY A 67 -7.13 11.93 -7.76
C GLY A 67 -5.79 11.82 -8.49
N ARG A 68 -4.98 10.83 -8.14
CA ARG A 68 -3.68 10.60 -8.76
C ARG A 68 -3.29 9.12 -8.67
N ALA A 69 -2.66 8.61 -9.72
CA ALA A 69 -2.03 7.32 -9.72
C ALA A 69 -0.57 7.46 -10.18
N SER A 70 0.37 6.96 -9.39
CA SER A 70 1.80 7.05 -9.71
C SER A 70 2.56 5.81 -9.24
N ASP A 71 3.67 5.54 -9.90
CA ASP A 71 4.60 4.48 -9.52
C ASP A 71 6.04 4.87 -9.87
N LEU A 72 7.01 4.30 -9.17
CA LEU A 72 8.41 4.45 -9.49
C LEU A 72 8.76 3.77 -10.83
N ILE A 73 8.15 2.63 -11.07
CA ILE A 73 8.41 1.77 -12.23
C ILE A 73 7.28 1.95 -13.26
N ASP A 74 7.66 2.00 -14.53
CA ASP A 74 6.69 2.00 -15.62
C ASP A 74 6.14 0.57 -15.83
N ARG A 75 4.89 0.39 -15.47
CA ARG A 75 4.13 -0.85 -15.69
C ARG A 75 2.94 -0.62 -16.62
N GLY A 76 3.00 0.45 -17.40
CA GLY A 76 1.98 0.78 -18.39
C GLY A 76 0.74 1.49 -17.85
N TYR A 77 0.78 1.98 -16.62
CA TYR A 77 -0.34 2.68 -16.00
C TYR A 77 0.14 3.84 -15.12
N GLY A 78 -0.63 4.92 -15.10
CA GLY A 78 -0.40 6.06 -14.23
C GLY A 78 0.83 6.90 -14.60
N GLN A 79 1.20 7.78 -13.69
CA GLN A 79 2.42 8.58 -13.80
C GLN A 79 3.61 7.72 -13.39
N THR A 80 4.51 7.47 -14.31
CA THR A 80 5.68 6.61 -14.12
C THR A 80 6.92 7.40 -13.73
N GLU A 81 7.97 6.69 -13.32
CA GLU A 81 9.23 7.30 -12.85
C GLU A 81 9.01 8.31 -11.72
N SER A 82 7.98 8.11 -10.93
CA SER A 82 7.59 8.99 -9.82
C SER A 82 7.89 8.30 -8.49
N ASN A 83 8.97 8.73 -7.85
CA ASN A 83 9.33 8.24 -6.53
C ASN A 83 8.45 8.94 -5.47
N PHE A 84 7.63 8.15 -4.79
CA PHE A 84 6.75 8.67 -3.74
C PHE A 84 7.50 9.46 -2.66
N TYR A 85 8.70 9.03 -2.31
CA TYR A 85 9.53 9.71 -1.28
C TYR A 85 10.02 11.11 -1.69
N ASP A 86 9.99 11.44 -2.98
CA ASP A 86 10.35 12.78 -3.45
C ASP A 86 9.24 13.80 -3.24
N TYR A 87 8.02 13.34 -2.97
CA TYR A 87 6.90 14.22 -2.67
C TYR A 87 7.02 14.78 -1.25
N SER A 88 7.10 16.10 -1.11
CA SER A 88 7.36 16.78 0.15
C SER A 88 6.27 17.79 0.54
N ASP A 89 5.20 17.87 -0.24
CA ASP A 89 4.05 18.72 0.04
C ASP A 89 2.94 17.95 0.78
N ILE A 90 1.86 18.64 1.08
CA ILE A 90 0.65 18.04 1.61
C ILE A 90 -0.29 17.74 0.44
N TRP A 91 -0.69 16.49 0.33
CA TRP A 91 -1.72 16.05 -0.60
C TRP A 91 -3.11 16.41 -0.07
N ASP A 92 -3.88 17.13 -0.86
CA ASP A 92 -5.25 17.50 -0.50
C ASP A 92 -6.22 16.36 -0.84
N GLY A 93 -6.22 15.34 -0.03
CA GLY A 93 -7.03 14.16 -0.20
C GLY A 93 -6.52 13.00 0.65
N ASP A 94 -6.97 11.80 0.31
CA ASP A 94 -6.58 10.58 0.97
C ASP A 94 -5.49 9.84 0.18
N ILE A 95 -4.78 8.94 0.84
CA ILE A 95 -3.81 8.05 0.21
C ILE A 95 -4.26 6.60 0.43
N LEU A 96 -4.30 5.83 -0.65
CA LEU A 96 -4.62 4.40 -0.60
C LEU A 96 -3.67 3.65 -1.52
N THR A 97 -2.95 2.68 -0.99
CA THR A 97 -1.99 1.91 -1.78
C THR A 97 -1.73 0.52 -1.19
N ASN A 98 -1.23 -0.35 -2.03
CA ASN A 98 -0.55 -1.59 -1.64
C ASN A 98 0.96 -1.34 -1.76
N PRO A 99 1.65 -0.97 -0.66
CA PRO A 99 3.05 -0.59 -0.73
C PRO A 99 3.96 -1.79 -1.01
N PRO A 100 5.18 -1.55 -1.55
CA PRO A 100 6.20 -2.59 -1.61
C PRO A 100 6.45 -3.17 -0.21
N TYR A 101 6.46 -4.50 -0.07
CA TYR A 101 6.51 -5.14 1.24
C TYR A 101 7.78 -4.82 2.03
N GLY A 102 8.91 -4.72 1.36
CA GLY A 102 10.16 -4.34 2.01
C GLY A 102 10.16 -2.93 2.60
N ASP A 103 9.37 -2.04 2.01
CA ASP A 103 9.27 -0.63 2.37
C ASP A 103 7.96 -0.25 3.07
N ALA A 104 7.12 -1.20 3.42
CA ALA A 104 5.76 -0.94 3.88
C ALA A 104 5.69 0.07 5.03
N MET A 105 6.54 -0.06 6.05
CA MET A 105 6.58 0.88 7.18
C MET A 105 7.05 2.27 6.75
N LYS A 106 8.05 2.34 5.89
CA LYS A 106 8.59 3.59 5.36
C LYS A 106 7.55 4.32 4.50
N PHE A 107 6.83 3.58 3.65
CA PHE A 107 5.71 4.12 2.89
C PHE A 107 4.61 4.67 3.79
N CYS A 108 4.23 3.94 4.81
CA CYS A 108 3.19 4.36 5.74
C CYS A 108 3.57 5.64 6.49
N LYS A 109 4.80 5.74 6.98
CA LYS A 109 5.33 6.95 7.62
C LYS A 109 5.28 8.14 6.68
N HIS A 110 5.79 7.96 5.46
CA HIS A 110 5.82 9.02 4.47
C HIS A 110 4.41 9.48 4.07
N ALA A 111 3.50 8.53 3.88
CA ALA A 111 2.10 8.84 3.57
C ALA A 111 1.43 9.67 4.67
N LEU A 112 1.67 9.34 5.92
CA LEU A 112 1.16 10.12 7.06
C LEU A 112 1.72 11.54 7.08
N ASP A 113 2.97 11.73 6.70
CA ASP A 113 3.59 13.06 6.59
C ASP A 113 3.08 13.88 5.40
N CYS A 114 2.50 13.22 4.40
CA CYS A 114 2.01 13.86 3.17
C CYS A 114 0.53 14.24 3.21
N VAL A 115 -0.17 14.02 4.29
CA VAL A 115 -1.61 14.35 4.41
C VAL A 115 -1.88 15.22 5.62
N ASP A 116 -2.94 16.00 5.53
CA ASP A 116 -3.43 16.79 6.66
C ASP A 116 -4.16 15.92 7.70
N GLU A 117 -4.27 16.47 8.89
CA GLU A 117 -5.14 15.92 9.92
C GLU A 117 -6.57 15.79 9.40
N GLY A 118 -7.17 14.62 9.61
CA GLY A 118 -8.50 14.31 9.09
C GLY A 118 -8.51 13.59 7.74
N SER A 119 -7.43 13.64 6.97
CA SER A 119 -7.25 12.79 5.79
C SER A 119 -6.93 11.36 6.20
N LYS A 120 -7.19 10.42 5.30
CA LYS A 120 -7.02 8.99 5.56
C LYS A 120 -5.85 8.43 4.79
N VAL A 121 -5.10 7.57 5.45
CA VAL A 121 -4.06 6.74 4.84
C VAL A 121 -4.49 5.29 4.97
N ILE A 122 -4.67 4.61 3.84
CA ILE A 122 -5.12 3.22 3.77
C ILE A 122 -4.05 2.40 3.09
N MET A 123 -3.56 1.38 3.79
CA MET A 123 -2.53 0.49 3.32
C MET A 123 -3.07 -0.94 3.23
N LEU A 124 -3.03 -1.51 2.03
CA LEU A 124 -3.33 -2.92 1.82
C LEU A 124 -2.04 -3.71 2.06
N MET A 125 -1.96 -4.41 3.17
CA MET A 125 -0.76 -5.10 3.61
C MET A 125 -1.09 -6.48 4.18
N ARG A 126 -0.07 -7.29 4.32
CA ARG A 126 -0.19 -8.53 5.09
C ARG A 126 -0.40 -8.20 6.57
N ILE A 127 -1.21 -9.00 7.25
CA ILE A 127 -1.46 -8.81 8.69
C ILE A 127 -0.18 -8.91 9.53
N GLN A 128 0.82 -9.64 9.06
CA GLN A 128 2.14 -9.73 9.69
C GLN A 128 2.83 -8.37 9.83
N PHE A 129 2.38 -7.35 9.10
CA PHE A 129 2.86 -5.98 9.31
C PHE A 129 2.61 -5.50 10.75
N LEU A 130 1.56 -5.96 11.40
CA LEU A 130 1.23 -5.63 12.79
C LEU A 130 2.15 -6.32 13.80
N GLU A 131 2.97 -7.26 13.35
CA GLU A 131 3.92 -8.00 14.16
C GLU A 131 5.34 -7.45 13.99
N GLY A 132 6.24 -7.84 14.89
CA GLY A 132 7.66 -7.53 14.82
C GLY A 132 8.09 -6.34 15.65
N GLN A 133 9.24 -6.50 16.28
CA GLN A 133 9.82 -5.54 17.25
C GLN A 133 10.12 -4.19 16.60
N ARG A 134 10.53 -4.16 15.33
CA ARG A 134 10.90 -2.93 14.63
C ARG A 134 9.72 -2.01 14.38
N ARG A 135 8.52 -2.58 14.21
CA ARG A 135 7.29 -1.84 13.90
C ARG A 135 6.53 -1.40 15.15
N LYS A 136 6.82 -2.03 16.28
CA LYS A 136 6.13 -1.77 17.54
C LYS A 136 6.14 -0.29 17.94
N PRO A 137 7.28 0.41 17.96
CA PRO A 137 7.28 1.84 18.32
C PRO A 137 6.42 2.68 17.39
N PHE A 138 6.47 2.42 16.09
CA PHE A 138 5.67 3.11 15.10
C PHE A 138 4.17 2.87 15.30
N LEU A 139 3.75 1.63 15.50
CA LEU A 139 2.35 1.26 15.67
C LEU A 139 1.77 1.76 17.01
N LEU A 140 2.59 1.85 18.04
CA LEU A 140 2.16 2.44 19.33
C LEU A 140 1.94 3.94 19.23
N THR A 141 2.74 4.63 18.41
CA THR A 141 2.61 6.08 18.18
C THR A 141 1.51 6.39 17.16
N ASN A 142 1.32 5.52 16.19
CA ASN A 142 0.35 5.67 15.10
C ASN A 142 -0.53 4.41 15.01
N PRO A 143 -1.38 4.14 16.01
CA PRO A 143 -2.23 2.96 15.96
C PRO A 143 -3.25 3.08 14.81
N PRO A 144 -3.47 2.01 14.04
CA PRO A 144 -4.50 2.03 13.02
C PRO A 144 -5.88 2.21 13.66
N SER A 145 -6.70 3.07 13.07
CA SER A 145 -8.08 3.30 13.51
C SER A 145 -8.99 2.14 13.10
N MET A 146 -8.62 1.43 12.05
CA MET A 146 -9.36 0.30 11.50
C MET A 146 -8.40 -0.67 10.83
N PHE A 147 -8.70 -1.95 10.94
CA PHE A 147 -8.13 -3.00 10.09
C PHE A 147 -9.18 -4.07 9.82
N MET A 148 -9.02 -4.74 8.67
CA MET A 148 -10.01 -5.68 8.16
C MET A 148 -9.33 -6.85 7.44
#